data_41e811030e24132acfedb7b8303e4ed5
#
_entry.id   41e811030e24132acfedb7b8303e4ed5
#
_cell.length_a   1.000
_cell.length_b   1.000
_cell.length_c   1.000
_cell.angle_alpha   90.00
_cell.angle_beta   90.00
_cell.angle_gamma   90.00
#
_symmetry.space_group_name_H-M   'P 1'
#
loop_
_entity.id
_entity.type
_entity.pdbx_description
1 polymer ?
#
loop_
_entity_poly.entity_id
_entity_poly.type
_entity_poly.pdbx_seq_one_letter_code
_entity_poly.pdbx_strand_id
1 'polypeptide(L)'
;GLGDVYKRQEVDIKEAVRIHFRDIGQDESVHDVTYENGQARERTQILMDIANKNNGMVIGTGDMSELALGWATYNGDHMSMYGVNASVPKTLVRHLVHYYADTCGNKELSTVLYDVLDTPVSPELLPPENGKIAQKTEDIVGPYELHDFYLYYVMRFGFAPAKIYRLAQVAFEGQYDNAVILKWLKTFYRRFFSQQFKRSCLPDGPKVGTVAVSPRGDLRMPSDASVRILSLIHISEPTRLRRIS
;
A
#
# COMPACT_ATOMS: atom_id res chain seq x y z
N GLY A 1 -12.20 31.39 -10.08
CA GLY A 1 -11.40 30.62 -10.91
C GLY A 1 -10.49 29.65 -10.18
N LEU A 2 -10.71 28.35 -10.33
CA LEU A 2 -9.80 27.28 -9.88
C LEU A 2 -8.92 26.79 -11.04
N GLY A 3 -8.84 27.56 -12.14
CA GLY A 3 -8.23 27.11 -13.38
C GLY A 3 -6.69 27.03 -13.43
N ASP A 4 -5.98 27.65 -12.49
CA ASP A 4 -4.52 27.77 -12.56
C ASP A 4 -3.77 27.03 -11.43
N VAL A 5 -4.37 25.98 -10.87
CA VAL A 5 -3.84 25.33 -9.67
C VAL A 5 -2.74 24.32 -9.99
N TYR A 6 -2.54 23.92 -11.26
CA TYR A 6 -1.63 22.85 -11.60
C TYR A 6 -0.38 23.37 -12.33
N LYS A 7 0.73 23.41 -11.62
CA LYS A 7 2.07 23.48 -12.23
C LYS A 7 2.68 22.09 -12.17
N ARG A 8 2.95 21.50 -13.33
CA ARG A 8 3.81 20.31 -13.41
C ARG A 8 5.26 20.78 -13.41
N GLN A 9 6.06 20.24 -12.50
CA GLN A 9 7.50 20.39 -12.44
C GLN A 9 8.15 19.02 -12.51
N GLU A 10 9.25 18.93 -13.23
CA GLU A 10 10.11 17.75 -13.26
C GLU A 10 11.47 18.13 -12.65
N VAL A 11 11.92 17.30 -11.72
CA VAL A 11 13.24 17.43 -11.08
C VAL A 11 14.01 16.15 -11.34
N ASP A 12 15.14 16.24 -12.04
CA ASP A 12 16.00 15.08 -12.27
C ASP A 12 16.81 14.78 -11.00
N ILE A 13 16.63 13.59 -10.46
CA ILE A 13 17.30 13.11 -9.23
C ILE A 13 18.53 12.25 -9.52
N LYS A 14 18.86 11.97 -10.79
CA LYS A 14 19.89 11.00 -11.15
C LYS A 14 21.25 11.29 -10.53
N GLU A 15 21.71 12.54 -10.64
CA GLU A 15 23.02 12.91 -10.10
C GLU A 15 23.05 12.87 -8.56
N ALA A 16 21.99 13.29 -7.90
CA ALA A 16 21.88 13.21 -6.43
C ALA A 16 21.94 11.74 -5.96
N VAL A 17 21.17 10.87 -6.60
CA VAL A 17 21.16 9.43 -6.31
C VAL A 17 22.52 8.77 -6.59
N ARG A 18 23.20 9.13 -7.68
CA ARG A 18 24.57 8.62 -7.98
C ARG A 18 25.58 9.04 -6.94
N ILE A 19 25.55 10.30 -6.50
CA ILE A 19 26.42 10.79 -5.43
C ILE A 19 26.15 9.99 -4.16
N HIS A 20 24.88 9.82 -3.80
CA HIS A 20 24.48 9.05 -2.63
C HIS A 20 24.97 7.59 -2.71
N PHE A 21 24.76 6.91 -3.83
CA PHE A 21 25.23 5.53 -4.02
C PHE A 21 26.74 5.40 -3.92
N ARG A 22 27.48 6.33 -4.55
CA ARG A 22 28.95 6.37 -4.40
C ARG A 22 29.37 6.52 -2.94
N ASP A 23 28.72 7.41 -2.19
CA ASP A 23 29.10 7.72 -0.83
C ASP A 23 28.81 6.56 0.15
N ILE A 24 27.79 5.74 -0.13
CA ILE A 24 27.49 4.52 0.65
C ILE A 24 28.11 3.24 0.07
N GLY A 25 28.84 3.30 -1.04
CA GLY A 25 29.44 2.14 -1.72
C GLY A 25 28.44 1.22 -2.39
N GLN A 26 27.27 1.70 -2.80
CA GLN A 26 26.29 0.94 -3.56
C GLN A 26 26.69 0.89 -5.04
N ASP A 27 26.72 -0.32 -5.62
CA ASP A 27 26.88 -0.51 -7.06
C ASP A 27 25.55 -0.22 -7.77
N GLU A 28 25.56 0.73 -8.70
CA GLU A 28 24.38 1.13 -9.49
C GLU A 28 23.80 -0.01 -10.34
N SER A 29 24.59 -1.03 -10.66
CA SER A 29 24.13 -2.20 -11.41
C SER A 29 23.34 -3.20 -10.55
N VAL A 30 23.41 -3.08 -9.22
CA VAL A 30 22.71 -3.95 -8.27
C VAL A 30 21.38 -3.31 -7.88
N HIS A 31 20.31 -3.78 -8.51
CA HIS A 31 18.94 -3.28 -8.31
C HIS A 31 18.26 -3.97 -7.11
N ASP A 32 18.82 -3.80 -5.94
CA ASP A 32 18.31 -4.34 -4.68
C ASP A 32 17.43 -3.34 -3.91
N VAL A 33 17.03 -3.70 -2.70
CA VAL A 33 16.24 -2.85 -1.81
C VAL A 33 16.93 -1.52 -1.48
N THR A 34 18.26 -1.47 -1.49
CA THR A 34 19.04 -0.23 -1.26
C THR A 34 18.89 0.71 -2.43
N TYR A 35 18.98 0.17 -3.65
CA TYR A 35 18.76 0.91 -4.89
C TYR A 35 17.37 1.54 -4.95
N GLU A 36 16.32 0.78 -4.66
CA GLU A 36 14.95 1.30 -4.63
C GLU A 36 14.76 2.34 -3.51
N ASN A 37 15.16 2.00 -2.29
CA ASN A 37 14.94 2.88 -1.13
C ASN A 37 15.74 4.18 -1.20
N GLY A 38 16.93 4.18 -1.79
CA GLY A 38 17.73 5.39 -2.01
C GLY A 38 16.99 6.40 -2.88
N GLN A 39 16.44 5.94 -4.00
CA GLN A 39 15.66 6.78 -4.90
C GLN A 39 14.36 7.28 -4.25
N ALA A 40 13.63 6.42 -3.52
CA ALA A 40 12.40 6.81 -2.83
C ALA A 40 12.64 7.92 -1.81
N ARG A 41 13.75 7.85 -1.05
CA ARG A 41 14.09 8.89 -0.06
C ARG A 41 14.54 10.19 -0.70
N GLU A 42 15.29 10.14 -1.79
CA GLU A 42 15.68 11.34 -2.54
C GLU A 42 14.46 12.08 -3.07
N ARG A 43 13.49 11.37 -3.64
CA ARG A 43 12.21 11.96 -4.07
C ARG A 43 11.49 12.65 -2.91
N THR A 44 11.44 12.01 -1.76
CA THR A 44 10.79 12.55 -0.56
C THR A 44 11.49 13.79 -0.05
N GLN A 45 12.83 13.78 0.02
CA GLN A 45 13.62 14.95 0.44
C GLN A 45 13.31 16.16 -0.43
N ILE A 46 13.38 16.02 -1.75
CA ILE A 46 13.08 17.11 -2.69
C ILE A 46 11.66 17.63 -2.51
N LEU A 47 10.66 16.76 -2.35
CA LEU A 47 9.28 17.19 -2.13
C LEU A 47 9.13 18.02 -0.85
N MET A 48 9.74 17.58 0.25
CA MET A 48 9.71 18.30 1.53
C MET A 48 10.41 19.67 1.44
N ASP A 49 11.56 19.73 0.76
CA ASP A 49 12.30 20.99 0.59
C ASP A 49 11.58 21.97 -0.33
N ILE A 50 10.93 21.48 -1.39
CA ILE A 50 10.07 22.33 -2.24
C ILE A 50 8.87 22.86 -1.45
N ALA A 51 8.25 22.04 -0.60
CA ALA A 51 7.17 22.51 0.25
C ALA A 51 7.64 23.61 1.21
N ASN A 52 8.79 23.42 1.86
CA ASN A 52 9.40 24.44 2.72
C ASN A 52 9.68 25.75 1.96
N LYS A 53 10.31 25.65 0.79
CA LYS A 53 10.64 26.81 -0.06
C LYS A 53 9.41 27.62 -0.48
N ASN A 54 8.27 26.96 -0.66
CA ASN A 54 7.04 27.59 -1.14
C ASN A 54 6.02 27.85 -0.01
N ASN A 55 6.39 27.63 1.25
CA ASN A 55 5.49 27.72 2.40
C ASN A 55 4.21 26.87 2.18
N GLY A 56 4.40 25.68 1.63
CA GLY A 56 3.36 24.72 1.28
C GLY A 56 3.42 23.44 2.10
N MET A 57 2.69 22.43 1.67
CA MET A 57 2.74 21.11 2.27
C MET A 57 2.78 20.00 1.21
N VAL A 58 3.38 18.87 1.57
CA VAL A 58 3.35 17.64 0.76
C VAL A 58 2.08 16.87 1.06
N ILE A 59 1.28 16.65 0.01
CA ILE A 59 0.10 15.78 0.08
C ILE A 59 0.49 14.38 -0.36
N GLY A 60 0.32 13.40 0.54
CA GLY A 60 0.60 12.00 0.29
C GLY A 60 -0.56 11.32 -0.44
N THR A 61 -0.22 10.42 -1.35
CA THR A 61 -1.16 9.67 -2.18
C THR A 61 -1.30 8.20 -1.79
N GLY A 62 -0.48 7.70 -0.85
CA GLY A 62 -0.54 6.34 -0.34
C GLY A 62 -1.92 6.00 0.23
N ASP A 63 -2.43 4.82 -0.09
CA ASP A 63 -3.74 4.35 0.35
C ASP A 63 -3.66 3.45 1.60
N MET A 64 -4.81 3.16 2.19
CA MET A 64 -4.90 2.36 3.41
C MET A 64 -4.37 0.94 3.24
N SER A 65 -4.50 0.33 2.07
CA SER A 65 -4.04 -1.03 1.79
C SER A 65 -2.52 -1.12 1.77
N GLU A 66 -1.85 -0.15 1.16
CA GLU A 66 -0.39 -0.01 1.18
C GLU A 66 0.12 0.19 2.60
N LEU A 67 -0.53 1.06 3.36
CA LEU A 67 -0.19 1.33 4.76
C LEU A 67 -0.41 0.11 5.65
N ALA A 68 -1.47 -0.65 5.43
CA ALA A 68 -1.76 -1.87 6.18
C ALA A 68 -0.70 -2.96 5.93
N LEU A 69 -0.26 -3.13 4.68
CA LEU A 69 0.72 -4.12 4.28
C LEU A 69 2.17 -3.65 4.46
N GLY A 70 2.38 -2.36 4.77
CA GLY A 70 3.70 -1.74 4.82
C GLY A 70 4.41 -1.78 3.46
N TRP A 71 3.66 -1.67 2.38
CA TRP A 71 4.18 -1.64 1.01
C TRP A 71 4.62 -0.23 0.65
N ALA A 72 5.68 0.20 1.27
CA ALA A 72 6.31 1.51 1.09
C ALA A 72 7.73 1.49 1.65
N THR A 73 8.58 2.38 1.15
CA THR A 73 9.91 2.61 1.72
C THR A 73 9.79 3.37 3.03
N TYR A 74 10.37 2.81 4.12
CA TYR A 74 10.42 3.51 5.40
C TYR A 74 11.16 4.86 5.28
N ASN A 75 10.52 5.93 5.75
CA ASN A 75 10.98 7.32 5.57
C ASN A 75 11.24 7.70 4.10
N GLY A 76 10.44 7.17 3.19
CA GLY A 76 10.46 7.46 1.77
C GLY A 76 9.06 7.83 1.26
N ASP A 77 8.59 7.10 0.27
CA ASP A 77 7.35 7.37 -0.48
C ASP A 77 6.06 7.45 0.37
N HIS A 78 6.02 6.85 1.56
CA HIS A 78 4.87 7.02 2.47
C HIS A 78 4.94 8.31 3.32
N MET A 79 6.04 9.03 3.27
CA MET A 79 6.21 10.28 4.01
C MET A 79 5.51 11.43 3.32
N SER A 80 4.64 12.10 4.06
CA SER A 80 3.97 13.33 3.63
C SER A 80 3.54 14.12 4.85
N MET A 81 3.11 15.37 4.64
CA MET A 81 2.56 16.18 5.73
C MET A 81 1.09 15.90 5.97
N TYR A 82 0.37 15.42 4.94
CA TYR A 82 -1.04 15.02 5.05
C TYR A 82 -1.36 13.91 4.05
N GLY A 83 -1.99 12.83 4.49
CA GLY A 83 -2.34 11.66 3.67
C GLY A 83 -3.82 11.62 3.33
N VAL A 84 -4.21 12.07 2.15
CA VAL A 84 -5.64 12.17 1.75
C VAL A 84 -6.33 10.80 1.65
N ASN A 85 -5.61 9.76 1.27
CA ASN A 85 -6.14 8.41 1.10
C ASN A 85 -5.79 7.45 2.26
N ALA A 86 -5.29 7.98 3.39
CA ALA A 86 -4.80 7.16 4.51
C ALA A 86 -5.85 6.19 5.11
N SER A 87 -7.13 6.46 4.91
CA SER A 87 -8.24 5.58 5.33
C SER A 87 -9.10 5.06 4.17
N VAL A 88 -8.62 5.17 2.94
CA VAL A 88 -9.30 4.69 1.74
C VAL A 88 -8.57 3.45 1.21
N PRO A 89 -9.17 2.26 1.19
CA PRO A 89 -8.54 1.07 0.66
C PRO A 89 -8.36 1.16 -0.86
N LYS A 90 -7.36 0.48 -1.41
CA LYS A 90 -7.03 0.51 -2.84
C LYS A 90 -8.20 0.09 -3.73
N THR A 91 -8.98 -0.87 -3.30
CA THR A 91 -10.21 -1.29 -4.03
C THR A 91 -11.23 -0.18 -4.12
N LEU A 92 -11.40 0.62 -3.05
CA LEU A 92 -12.28 1.78 -3.07
C LEU A 92 -11.71 2.93 -3.91
N VAL A 93 -10.39 3.16 -3.88
CA VAL A 93 -9.74 4.14 -4.78
C VAL A 93 -10.04 3.79 -6.23
N ARG A 94 -9.84 2.53 -6.63
CA ARG A 94 -10.17 2.05 -7.99
C ARG A 94 -11.64 2.28 -8.33
N HIS A 95 -12.55 1.97 -7.42
CA HIS A 95 -13.98 2.18 -7.60
C HIS A 95 -14.33 3.67 -7.79
N LEU A 96 -13.72 4.57 -7.01
CA LEU A 96 -13.93 6.01 -7.13
C LEU A 96 -13.41 6.56 -8.47
N VAL A 97 -12.25 6.09 -8.93
CA VAL A 97 -11.72 6.46 -10.25
C VAL A 97 -12.65 5.97 -11.37
N HIS A 98 -13.13 4.75 -11.28
CA HIS A 98 -14.09 4.18 -12.22
C HIS A 98 -15.40 5.01 -12.26
N TYR A 99 -15.96 5.29 -11.07
CA TYR A 99 -17.16 6.12 -10.97
C TYR A 99 -16.96 7.50 -11.58
N TYR A 100 -15.80 8.12 -11.34
CA TYR A 100 -15.51 9.43 -11.93
C TYR A 100 -15.31 9.34 -13.44
N ALA A 101 -14.68 8.30 -13.96
CA ALA A 101 -14.55 8.05 -15.40
C ALA A 101 -15.92 7.97 -16.08
N ASP A 102 -16.91 7.33 -15.43
CA ASP A 102 -18.29 7.21 -15.96
C ASP A 102 -19.06 8.53 -15.92
N THR A 103 -18.79 9.39 -14.95
CA THR A 103 -19.65 10.55 -14.63
C THR A 103 -19.04 11.90 -14.97
N CYS A 104 -17.74 11.99 -15.31
CA CYS A 104 -17.05 13.26 -15.52
C CYS A 104 -17.54 14.07 -16.74
N GLY A 105 -18.32 13.46 -17.64
CA GLY A 105 -18.85 14.13 -18.85
C GLY A 105 -17.78 14.51 -19.89
N ASN A 106 -16.52 14.13 -19.69
CA ASN A 106 -15.41 14.37 -20.61
C ASN A 106 -14.86 13.03 -21.12
N LYS A 107 -15.07 12.75 -22.42
CA LYS A 107 -14.68 11.49 -23.04
C LYS A 107 -13.16 11.23 -23.05
N GLU A 108 -12.37 12.27 -23.27
CA GLU A 108 -10.90 12.13 -23.29
C GLU A 108 -10.39 11.77 -21.90
N LEU A 109 -10.86 12.50 -20.88
CA LEU A 109 -10.52 12.22 -19.48
C LEU A 109 -10.99 10.84 -19.06
N SER A 110 -12.21 10.44 -19.41
CA SER A 110 -12.73 9.10 -19.15
C SER A 110 -11.82 8.01 -19.73
N THR A 111 -11.38 8.16 -20.98
CA THR A 111 -10.46 7.21 -21.63
C THR A 111 -9.14 7.09 -20.87
N VAL A 112 -8.54 8.21 -20.46
CA VAL A 112 -7.29 8.21 -19.68
C VAL A 112 -7.47 7.54 -18.32
N LEU A 113 -8.60 7.78 -17.65
CA LEU A 113 -8.87 7.16 -16.34
C LEU A 113 -9.04 5.65 -16.44
N TYR A 114 -9.69 5.15 -17.50
CA TYR A 114 -9.77 3.71 -17.76
C TYR A 114 -8.40 3.11 -18.07
N ASP A 115 -7.58 3.77 -18.88
CA ASP A 115 -6.20 3.33 -19.15
C ASP A 115 -5.36 3.23 -17.86
N VAL A 116 -5.51 4.19 -16.95
CA VAL A 116 -4.89 4.13 -15.61
C VAL A 116 -5.40 2.94 -14.80
N LEU A 117 -6.70 2.65 -14.83
CA LEU A 117 -7.29 1.51 -14.12
C LEU A 117 -6.82 0.15 -14.66
N ASP A 118 -6.57 0.08 -15.97
CA ASP A 118 -6.09 -1.14 -16.65
C ASP A 118 -4.58 -1.32 -16.52
N THR A 119 -3.85 -0.26 -16.13
CA THR A 119 -2.41 -0.35 -15.91
C THR A 119 -2.11 -1.17 -14.65
N PRO A 120 -1.32 -2.26 -14.76
CA PRO A 120 -0.93 -3.04 -13.60
C PRO A 120 -0.11 -2.23 -12.60
N VAL A 121 -0.41 -2.38 -11.32
CA VAL A 121 0.40 -1.77 -10.26
C VAL A 121 1.78 -2.42 -10.25
N SER A 122 2.84 -1.62 -10.42
CA SER A 122 4.23 -2.09 -10.47
C SER A 122 5.14 -1.23 -9.59
N PRO A 123 6.29 -1.77 -9.13
CA PRO A 123 7.33 -0.96 -8.52
C PRO A 123 7.87 0.04 -9.54
N GLU A 124 7.72 1.33 -9.26
CA GLU A 124 8.13 2.42 -10.17
C GLU A 124 9.65 2.65 -10.22
N LEU A 125 10.40 2.10 -9.26
CA LEU A 125 11.81 2.41 -9.05
C LEU A 125 12.77 1.43 -9.71
N LEU A 126 12.25 0.32 -10.23
CA LEU A 126 13.04 -0.64 -11.00
C LEU A 126 13.01 -0.27 -12.49
N PRO A 127 14.15 -0.32 -13.18
CA PRO A 127 14.17 -0.12 -14.61
C PRO A 127 13.35 -1.20 -15.34
N PRO A 128 12.60 -0.84 -16.40
CA PRO A 128 11.84 -1.82 -17.17
C PRO A 128 12.77 -2.80 -17.87
N GLU A 129 12.53 -4.09 -17.77
CA GLU A 129 13.23 -5.11 -18.53
C GLU A 129 12.61 -5.23 -19.94
N ASN A 130 13.39 -4.94 -20.99
CA ASN A 130 12.96 -4.98 -22.39
C ASN A 130 11.68 -4.15 -22.68
N GLY A 131 11.50 -3.02 -22.02
CA GLY A 131 10.33 -2.14 -22.19
C GLY A 131 9.03 -2.69 -21.56
N LYS A 132 9.12 -3.78 -20.79
CA LYS A 132 7.98 -4.34 -20.05
C LYS A 132 8.16 -4.13 -18.55
N ILE A 133 7.05 -4.04 -17.85
CA ILE A 133 7.03 -4.00 -16.39
C ILE A 133 7.70 -5.27 -15.85
N ALA A 134 8.88 -5.11 -15.23
CA ALA A 134 9.70 -6.22 -14.75
C ALA A 134 9.00 -7.04 -13.65
N GLN A 135 8.14 -6.41 -12.85
CA GLN A 135 7.48 -7.04 -11.71
C GLN A 135 6.12 -6.40 -11.43
N LYS A 136 5.09 -7.21 -11.24
CA LYS A 136 3.79 -6.73 -10.75
C LYS A 136 3.77 -6.77 -9.23
N THR A 137 3.31 -5.68 -8.62
CA THR A 137 3.19 -5.60 -7.14
C THR A 137 2.34 -6.74 -6.59
N GLU A 138 1.23 -7.09 -7.25
CA GLU A 138 0.33 -8.16 -6.81
C GLU A 138 0.95 -9.56 -6.85
N ASP A 139 1.99 -9.79 -7.65
CA ASP A 139 2.72 -11.07 -7.65
C ASP A 139 3.49 -11.27 -6.34
N ILE A 140 3.91 -10.18 -5.69
CA ILE A 140 4.67 -10.21 -4.43
C ILE A 140 3.77 -10.08 -3.23
N VAL A 141 2.82 -9.14 -3.28
CA VAL A 141 1.98 -8.78 -2.13
C VAL A 141 0.70 -9.57 -2.13
N GLY A 142 0.16 -9.89 -3.30
CA GLY A 142 -1.14 -10.53 -3.52
C GLY A 142 -2.23 -9.56 -3.96
N PRO A 143 -3.38 -10.08 -4.37
CA PRO A 143 -4.53 -9.28 -4.81
C PRO A 143 -5.03 -8.36 -3.70
N TYR A 144 -5.15 -7.08 -3.98
CA TYR A 144 -5.59 -6.08 -2.99
C TYR A 144 -7.02 -6.31 -2.52
N GLU A 145 -7.89 -6.88 -3.34
CA GLU A 145 -9.27 -7.20 -2.94
C GLU A 145 -9.33 -8.21 -1.80
N LEU A 146 -8.44 -9.20 -1.78
CA LEU A 146 -8.32 -10.13 -0.66
C LEU A 146 -7.80 -9.41 0.58
N HIS A 147 -6.78 -8.56 0.44
CA HIS A 147 -6.18 -7.83 1.56
C HIS A 147 -7.15 -6.83 2.17
N ASP A 148 -7.91 -6.10 1.37
CA ASP A 148 -8.90 -5.12 1.85
C ASP A 148 -10.06 -5.83 2.57
N PHE A 149 -10.48 -7.00 2.06
CA PHE A 149 -11.44 -7.85 2.74
C PHE A 149 -10.92 -8.30 4.11
N TYR A 150 -9.69 -8.81 4.19
CA TYR A 150 -9.09 -9.24 5.46
C TYR A 150 -8.95 -8.08 6.43
N LEU A 151 -8.45 -6.95 5.96
CA LEU A 151 -8.26 -5.74 6.75
C LEU A 151 -9.58 -5.26 7.36
N TYR A 152 -10.65 -5.24 6.58
CA TYR A 152 -11.97 -4.83 7.06
C TYR A 152 -12.45 -5.73 8.21
N TYR A 153 -12.40 -7.03 8.04
CA TYR A 153 -12.89 -7.96 9.07
C TYR A 153 -12.00 -8.02 10.32
N VAL A 154 -10.69 -7.83 10.16
CA VAL A 154 -9.77 -7.71 11.29
C VAL A 154 -10.05 -6.44 12.08
N MET A 155 -10.09 -5.30 11.40
CA MET A 155 -10.15 -4.00 12.07
C MET A 155 -11.55 -3.65 12.56
N ARG A 156 -12.58 -3.98 11.79
CA ARG A 156 -13.97 -3.62 12.12
C ARG A 156 -14.59 -4.55 13.15
N PHE A 157 -14.28 -5.83 13.08
CA PHE A 157 -14.95 -6.85 13.88
C PHE A 157 -14.03 -7.64 14.80
N GLY A 158 -12.71 -7.53 14.65
CA GLY A 158 -11.76 -8.31 15.43
C GLY A 158 -11.88 -9.82 15.18
N PHE A 159 -12.29 -10.25 13.99
CA PHE A 159 -12.50 -11.66 13.73
C PHE A 159 -11.17 -12.42 13.70
N ALA A 160 -11.20 -13.62 14.26
CA ALA A 160 -10.06 -14.53 14.24
C ALA A 160 -9.74 -14.98 12.79
N PRO A 161 -8.47 -15.26 12.47
CA PRO A 161 -8.03 -15.66 11.13
C PRO A 161 -8.84 -16.77 10.49
N ALA A 162 -9.19 -17.83 11.27
CA ALA A 162 -10.00 -18.94 10.78
C ALA A 162 -11.42 -18.55 10.36
N LYS A 163 -12.03 -17.56 11.05
CA LYS A 163 -13.34 -17.02 10.66
C LYS A 163 -13.23 -16.19 9.39
N ILE A 164 -12.20 -15.35 9.28
CA ILE A 164 -11.96 -14.54 8.07
C ILE A 164 -11.70 -15.43 6.86
N TYR A 165 -10.93 -16.50 7.02
CA TYR A 165 -10.70 -17.48 5.96
C TYR A 165 -12.02 -18.08 5.43
N ARG A 166 -12.92 -18.52 6.33
CA ARG A 166 -14.22 -19.08 5.93
C ARG A 166 -15.10 -18.06 5.21
N LEU A 167 -15.12 -16.80 5.70
CA LEU A 167 -15.87 -15.74 5.05
C LEU A 167 -15.30 -15.44 3.66
N ALA A 168 -13.98 -15.43 3.50
CA ALA A 168 -13.32 -15.22 2.22
C ALA A 168 -13.60 -16.34 1.21
N GLN A 169 -13.66 -17.62 1.67
CA GLN A 169 -14.02 -18.73 0.81
C GLN A 169 -15.42 -18.56 0.18
N VAL A 170 -16.37 -18.03 0.96
CA VAL A 170 -17.73 -17.75 0.46
C VAL A 170 -17.74 -16.50 -0.42
N ALA A 171 -17.08 -15.42 0.01
CA ALA A 171 -17.12 -14.15 -0.70
C ALA A 171 -16.43 -14.20 -2.08
N PHE A 172 -15.42 -15.04 -2.22
CA PHE A 172 -14.61 -15.17 -3.44
C PHE A 172 -14.77 -16.54 -4.12
N GLU A 173 -15.90 -17.20 -3.88
CA GLU A 173 -16.23 -18.47 -4.54
C GLU A 173 -16.22 -18.30 -6.06
N GLY A 174 -15.50 -19.17 -6.75
CA GLY A 174 -15.34 -19.11 -8.20
C GLY A 174 -14.34 -18.08 -8.73
N GLN A 175 -13.77 -17.21 -7.86
CA GLN A 175 -12.74 -16.23 -8.23
C GLN A 175 -11.34 -16.70 -7.81
N TYR A 176 -11.22 -17.25 -6.62
CA TYR A 176 -9.95 -17.72 -6.06
C TYR A 176 -10.10 -19.11 -5.45
N ASP A 177 -9.09 -19.95 -5.68
CA ASP A 177 -8.99 -21.24 -5.00
C ASP A 177 -8.72 -21.05 -3.50
N ASN A 178 -9.23 -21.96 -2.68
CA ASN A 178 -9.05 -21.95 -1.24
C ASN A 178 -7.57 -21.87 -0.80
N ALA A 179 -6.68 -22.52 -1.56
CA ALA A 179 -5.24 -22.49 -1.30
C ALA A 179 -4.65 -21.08 -1.52
N VAL A 180 -5.14 -20.36 -2.54
CA VAL A 180 -4.76 -18.97 -2.85
C VAL A 180 -5.24 -18.03 -1.75
N ILE A 181 -6.50 -18.14 -1.34
CA ILE A 181 -7.08 -17.36 -0.23
C ILE A 181 -6.26 -17.57 1.04
N LEU A 182 -5.93 -18.82 1.38
CA LEU A 182 -5.13 -19.14 2.57
C LEU A 182 -3.70 -18.57 2.49
N LYS A 183 -3.05 -18.70 1.32
CA LYS A 183 -1.70 -18.15 1.07
C LYS A 183 -1.67 -16.65 1.37
N TRP A 184 -2.60 -15.91 0.81
CA TRP A 184 -2.63 -14.45 0.95
C TRP A 184 -3.12 -13.98 2.33
N LEU A 185 -3.98 -14.74 2.98
CA LEU A 185 -4.34 -14.49 4.38
C LEU A 185 -3.12 -14.59 5.31
N LYS A 186 -2.29 -15.62 5.12
CA LYS A 186 -1.02 -15.78 5.87
C LYS A 186 -0.07 -14.62 5.58
N THR A 187 0.05 -14.23 4.32
CA THR A 187 0.87 -13.08 3.90
C THR A 187 0.36 -11.78 4.51
N PHE A 188 -0.97 -11.55 4.50
CA PHE A 188 -1.60 -10.40 5.14
C PHE A 188 -1.21 -10.30 6.61
N TYR A 189 -1.46 -11.32 7.41
CA TYR A 189 -1.14 -11.29 8.84
C TYR A 189 0.34 -11.07 9.11
N ARG A 190 1.21 -11.78 8.39
CA ARG A 190 2.65 -11.58 8.52
C ARG A 190 3.05 -10.13 8.28
N ARG A 191 2.61 -9.53 7.17
CA ARG A 191 2.94 -8.15 6.83
C ARG A 191 2.28 -7.17 7.78
N PHE A 192 1.00 -7.31 8.04
CA PHE A 192 0.22 -6.42 8.90
C PHE A 192 0.88 -6.22 10.27
N PHE A 193 1.39 -7.27 10.89
CA PHE A 193 2.10 -7.17 12.18
C PHE A 193 3.56 -6.75 12.01
N SER A 194 4.32 -7.37 11.13
CA SER A 194 5.76 -7.09 10.99
C SER A 194 6.07 -5.68 10.48
N GLN A 195 5.11 -5.02 9.81
CA GLN A 195 5.27 -3.69 9.25
C GLN A 195 4.70 -2.56 10.14
N GLN A 196 4.33 -2.86 11.37
CA GLN A 196 3.81 -1.84 12.29
C GLN A 196 4.76 -0.67 12.50
N PHE A 197 6.08 -0.92 12.53
CA PHE A 197 7.07 0.15 12.68
C PHE A 197 6.97 1.23 11.58
N LYS A 198 6.58 0.85 10.36
CA LYS A 198 6.36 1.82 9.27
C LYS A 198 5.14 2.70 9.54
N ARG A 199 4.11 2.16 10.19
CA ARG A 199 2.90 2.93 10.50
C ARG A 199 3.10 3.94 11.63
N SER A 200 4.13 3.80 12.47
CA SER A 200 4.42 4.75 13.55
C SER A 200 4.67 6.18 13.07
N CYS A 201 5.14 6.34 11.83
CA CYS A 201 5.44 7.64 11.22
C CYS A 201 4.44 8.06 10.12
N LEU A 202 3.22 7.47 10.11
CA LEU A 202 2.20 7.88 9.15
C LEU A 202 1.78 9.34 9.36
N PRO A 203 1.54 10.10 8.27
CA PRO A 203 0.98 11.44 8.35
C PRO A 203 -0.46 11.41 8.87
N ASP A 204 -0.96 12.56 9.28
CA ASP A 204 -2.37 12.75 9.52
C ASP A 204 -3.15 12.67 8.21
N GLY A 205 -4.42 12.29 8.31
CA GLY A 205 -5.31 12.18 7.17
C GLY A 205 -6.76 12.01 7.62
N PRO A 206 -7.73 12.17 6.70
CA PRO A 206 -9.13 12.03 7.04
C PRO A 206 -9.49 10.58 7.28
N LYS A 207 -10.38 10.33 8.25
CA LYS A 207 -11.04 9.04 8.40
C LYS A 207 -12.32 9.04 7.58
N VAL A 208 -12.27 8.46 6.38
CA VAL A 208 -13.41 8.43 5.45
C VAL A 208 -14.38 7.29 5.80
N GLY A 209 -13.84 6.12 6.10
CA GLY A 209 -14.62 4.92 6.41
C GLY A 209 -14.65 4.57 7.92
N THR A 210 -15.13 3.36 8.20
CA THR A 210 -15.20 2.83 9.59
C THR A 210 -13.89 2.21 10.06
N VAL A 211 -12.94 2.01 9.16
CA VAL A 211 -11.62 1.39 9.40
C VAL A 211 -10.51 2.37 9.04
N ALA A 212 -9.49 2.45 9.88
CA ALA A 212 -8.24 3.15 9.58
C ALA A 212 -7.08 2.47 10.30
N VAL A 213 -5.86 2.73 9.86
CA VAL A 213 -4.64 2.11 10.40
C VAL A 213 -3.72 3.13 11.12
N SER A 214 -4.27 4.27 11.47
CA SER A 214 -3.51 5.31 12.18
C SER A 214 -3.08 4.83 13.57
N PRO A 215 -1.79 4.93 13.92
CA PRO A 215 -1.29 4.56 15.24
C PRO A 215 -1.73 5.54 16.33
N ARG A 216 -2.22 6.71 15.96
CA ARG A 216 -2.72 7.73 16.89
C ARG A 216 -4.18 7.49 17.30
N GLY A 217 -4.88 6.60 16.61
CA GLY A 217 -6.31 6.34 16.85
C GLY A 217 -6.65 4.86 16.77
N ASP A 218 -6.97 4.39 15.56
CA ASP A 218 -7.65 3.11 15.34
C ASP A 218 -6.74 1.88 15.53
N LEU A 219 -5.44 1.97 15.25
CA LEU A 219 -4.50 0.84 15.32
C LEU A 219 -3.32 1.16 16.26
N ARG A 220 -3.59 1.19 17.55
CA ARG A 220 -2.56 1.32 18.58
C ARG A 220 -1.96 -0.05 18.86
N MET A 221 -0.83 -0.35 18.24
CA MET A 221 -0.13 -1.62 18.36
C MET A 221 1.38 -1.38 18.51
N PRO A 222 2.10 -2.15 19.36
CA PRO A 222 3.55 -2.06 19.46
C PRO A 222 4.23 -2.34 18.12
N SER A 223 5.35 -1.67 17.85
CA SER A 223 6.10 -1.84 16.60
C SER A 223 6.74 -3.22 16.46
N ASP A 224 6.93 -3.93 17.57
CA ASP A 224 7.51 -5.27 17.68
C ASP A 224 6.45 -6.38 17.87
N ALA A 225 5.15 -6.07 17.63
CA ALA A 225 4.08 -7.04 17.75
C ALA A 225 4.32 -8.28 16.86
N SER A 226 4.25 -9.47 17.47
CA SER A 226 4.53 -10.73 16.80
C SER A 226 3.26 -11.43 16.32
N VAL A 227 3.27 -11.86 15.06
CA VAL A 227 2.21 -12.67 14.45
C VAL A 227 2.42 -14.19 14.62
N ARG A 228 3.53 -14.59 15.22
CA ARG A 228 3.99 -16.01 15.22
C ARG A 228 2.94 -16.98 15.74
N ILE A 229 2.25 -16.63 16.81
CA ILE A 229 1.18 -17.46 17.39
C ILE A 229 -0.03 -17.52 16.46
N LEU A 230 -0.45 -16.40 15.87
CA LEU A 230 -1.60 -16.34 14.96
C LEU A 230 -1.36 -17.16 13.67
N SER A 231 -0.15 -17.11 13.11
CA SER A 231 0.17 -17.81 11.88
C SER A 231 0.30 -19.34 12.05
N LEU A 232 0.81 -19.81 13.19
CA LEU A 232 1.07 -21.23 13.42
C LEU A 232 -0.16 -21.99 13.93
N ILE A 233 -0.97 -21.39 14.80
CA ILE A 233 -2.04 -22.11 15.50
C ILE A 233 -3.41 -21.87 14.85
N HIS A 234 -3.71 -20.65 14.40
CA HIS A 234 -5.06 -20.29 13.99
C HIS A 234 -5.31 -20.31 12.48
N ILE A 235 -4.25 -20.26 11.66
CA ILE A 235 -4.38 -20.28 10.20
C ILE A 235 -4.05 -21.66 9.64
N SER A 236 -3.18 -22.44 10.30
CA SER A 236 -2.72 -23.74 9.82
C SER A 236 -3.62 -24.92 10.21
N GLU A 237 -4.39 -24.80 11.28
CA GLU A 237 -5.38 -25.80 11.69
C GLU A 237 -6.78 -25.19 11.66
N PRO A 238 -7.60 -25.51 10.66
CA PRO A 238 -9.03 -25.25 10.75
C PRO A 238 -9.58 -26.12 11.85
N THR A 239 -9.84 -25.52 13.00
CA THR A 239 -10.50 -26.03 14.19
C THR A 239 -11.04 -27.46 14.07
N ARG A 240 -10.36 -28.44 14.67
CA ARG A 240 -11.07 -29.56 15.27
C ARG A 240 -12.03 -28.97 16.30
N LEU A 241 -13.31 -29.03 16.01
CA LEU A 241 -14.34 -28.87 17.02
C LEU A 241 -13.96 -29.80 18.17
N ARG A 242 -13.42 -29.25 19.26
CA ARG A 242 -13.41 -30.01 20.52
C ARG A 242 -14.87 -30.22 20.85
N ARG A 243 -15.35 -31.47 20.65
CA ARG A 243 -16.57 -31.92 21.32
C ARG A 243 -16.30 -31.73 22.79
N ILE A 244 -16.99 -30.81 23.40
CA ILE A 244 -17.15 -30.78 24.84
C ILE A 244 -18.07 -31.92 25.16
N SER A 245 -17.50 -33.00 25.69
CA SER A 245 -18.24 -34.07 26.37
C SER A 245 -18.61 -33.61 27.75
#